data_29df759e02ec493e744381e30a727aaf
#
_entry.id   29df759e02ec493e744381e30a727aaf
#
_cell.length_a   1.000
_cell.length_b   1.000
_cell.length_c   1.000
_cell.angle_alpha   90.00
_cell.angle_beta   90.00
_cell.angle_gamma   90.00
#
_symmetry.space_group_name_H-M   'P 1'
#
loop_
_entity.id
_entity.type
_entity.pdbx_description
1 polymer ?
#
loop_
_entity_poly.entity_id
_entity_poly.type
_entity_poly.pdbx_seq_one_letter_code
_entity_poly.pdbx_strand_id
1 'polypeptide(L)'
;LYYKYAGGASVISDDIFQIIGNSVRVSIRTKPGEHANAVSLLTTPTYGLIQELSDPANNLINGTFPILNLLSLNQLPTLLVSARPIYAPLTNAGLITSQGDSALRSFRARGVFGVDGTGVKVGVLSDSYNTIIGNPAADDVQRKDLPGTANPDHPTPVQVLQDFPLGTRSDEGRAMLQIVHDVAPGADLAFRTGFLGAVDFAKG
;
A
#
# COMPACT_ATOMS: atom_id res chain seq x y z
N LEU A 1 -8.42 20.68 4.91
CA LEU A 1 -9.56 19.84 4.50
C LEU A 1 -10.87 20.39 5.04
N TYR A 2 -11.09 20.42 6.36
CA TYR A 2 -12.36 20.86 6.93
C TYR A 2 -12.88 22.17 6.33
N TYR A 3 -12.10 23.24 6.36
CA TYR A 3 -12.53 24.56 5.86
C TYR A 3 -12.79 24.59 4.35
N LYS A 4 -12.07 23.78 3.58
CA LYS A 4 -12.30 23.64 2.14
C LYS A 4 -13.67 23.03 1.84
N TYR A 5 -14.07 22.01 2.62
CA TYR A 5 -15.32 21.27 2.38
C TYR A 5 -16.52 21.82 3.16
N ALA A 6 -16.32 22.46 4.31
CA ALA A 6 -17.40 23.16 5.03
C ALA A 6 -18.02 24.30 4.22
N GLY A 7 -17.31 24.86 3.24
CA GLY A 7 -17.80 25.88 2.30
C GLY A 7 -18.63 25.35 1.13
N GLY A 8 -18.98 24.04 1.11
CA GLY A 8 -19.82 23.44 0.07
C GLY A 8 -19.09 23.05 -1.22
N ALA A 9 -17.75 23.02 -1.21
CA ALA A 9 -16.98 22.47 -2.31
C ALA A 9 -17.25 20.96 -2.44
N SER A 10 -17.50 20.49 -3.67
CA SER A 10 -17.56 19.05 -3.93
C SER A 10 -16.26 18.39 -3.49
N VAL A 11 -16.35 17.25 -2.82
CA VAL A 11 -15.18 16.42 -2.47
C VAL A 11 -14.64 15.83 -3.77
N ILE A 12 -13.66 16.51 -4.35
CA ILE A 12 -12.93 16.00 -5.51
C ILE A 12 -11.72 15.25 -4.94
N SER A 13 -11.32 14.16 -5.56
CA SER A 13 -10.11 13.45 -5.23
C SER A 13 -8.94 14.44 -5.12
N ASP A 14 -8.20 14.35 -4.05
CA ASP A 14 -7.04 15.20 -3.78
C ASP A 14 -5.81 14.30 -3.87
N ASP A 15 -4.81 14.70 -4.66
CA ASP A 15 -3.59 13.92 -4.87
C ASP A 15 -2.76 13.75 -3.58
N ILE A 16 -3.04 14.57 -2.57
CA ILE A 16 -2.33 14.56 -1.29
C ILE A 16 -3.05 13.69 -0.25
N PHE A 17 -4.40 13.79 -0.20
CA PHE A 17 -5.19 13.12 0.82
C PHE A 17 -5.96 11.92 0.25
N GLN A 18 -6.01 10.82 1.00
CA GLN A 18 -6.83 9.67 0.64
C GLN A 18 -8.28 9.94 1.07
N ILE A 19 -9.08 10.45 0.13
CA ILE A 19 -10.48 10.81 0.34
C ILE A 19 -11.37 9.70 -0.23
N ILE A 20 -12.36 9.27 0.55
CA ILE A 20 -13.35 8.25 0.19
C ILE A 20 -14.73 8.84 0.48
N GLY A 21 -15.45 9.23 -0.57
CA GLY A 21 -16.72 9.94 -0.42
C GLY A 21 -16.53 11.25 0.36
N ASN A 22 -17.23 11.40 1.48
CA ASN A 22 -17.15 12.58 2.36
C ASN A 22 -16.19 12.36 3.55
N SER A 23 -15.36 11.34 3.50
CA SER A 23 -14.44 10.97 4.57
C SER A 23 -12.99 10.98 4.09
N VAL A 24 -12.06 11.18 5.02
CA VAL A 24 -10.61 11.12 4.78
C VAL A 24 -10.01 10.00 5.61
N ARG A 25 -9.03 9.31 5.06
CA ARG A 25 -8.26 8.31 5.82
C ARG A 25 -7.37 9.00 6.84
N VAL A 26 -7.43 8.54 8.08
CA VAL A 26 -6.70 9.11 9.20
C VAL A 26 -5.96 8.03 9.99
N SER A 27 -4.83 8.44 10.56
CA SER A 27 -4.11 7.71 11.60
C SER A 27 -4.24 8.50 12.89
N ILE A 28 -4.91 7.91 13.88
CA ILE A 28 -5.19 8.51 15.18
C ILE A 28 -4.30 7.85 16.22
N ARG A 29 -3.55 8.65 16.96
CA ARG A 29 -2.78 8.19 18.11
C ARG A 29 -3.53 8.49 19.39
N THR A 30 -3.81 7.46 20.18
CA THR A 30 -4.47 7.58 21.48
C THR A 30 -3.45 7.76 22.59
N LYS A 31 -3.90 8.24 23.74
CA LYS A 31 -3.09 8.20 24.95
C LYS A 31 -2.91 6.77 25.45
N PRO A 32 -1.80 6.46 26.13
CA PRO A 32 -1.61 5.16 26.75
C PRO A 32 -2.78 4.79 27.68
N GLY A 33 -3.30 3.58 27.51
CA GLY A 33 -4.46 3.09 28.27
C GLY A 33 -5.84 3.52 27.74
N GLU A 34 -5.90 4.51 26.82
CA GLU A 34 -7.17 5.06 26.32
C GLU A 34 -7.60 4.49 24.96
N HIS A 35 -6.86 3.52 24.43
CA HIS A 35 -7.13 2.98 23.10
C HIS A 35 -8.55 2.44 22.94
N ALA A 36 -9.00 1.57 23.84
CA ALA A 36 -10.35 0.99 23.80
C ALA A 36 -11.45 2.04 23.95
N ASN A 37 -11.27 3.01 24.87
CA ASN A 37 -12.19 4.11 25.08
C ASN A 37 -12.30 4.99 23.83
N ALA A 38 -11.17 5.29 23.19
CA ALA A 38 -11.14 6.08 21.96
C ALA A 38 -11.84 5.35 20.80
N VAL A 39 -11.57 4.05 20.60
CA VAL A 39 -12.27 3.25 19.57
C VAL A 39 -13.77 3.27 19.82
N SER A 40 -14.21 2.96 21.04
CA SER A 40 -15.63 2.91 21.41
C SER A 40 -16.34 4.25 21.13
N LEU A 41 -15.70 5.37 21.48
CA LEU A 41 -16.29 6.70 21.28
C LEU A 41 -16.28 7.11 19.79
N LEU A 42 -15.14 6.97 19.12
CA LEU A 42 -14.98 7.46 17.75
C LEU A 42 -15.80 6.69 16.71
N THR A 43 -16.12 5.43 16.97
CA THR A 43 -16.99 4.61 16.10
C THR A 43 -18.48 4.88 16.27
N THR A 44 -18.88 5.72 17.25
CA THR A 44 -20.28 6.13 17.37
C THR A 44 -20.74 6.98 16.19
N PRO A 45 -22.04 7.04 15.87
CA PRO A 45 -22.58 7.87 14.79
C PRO A 45 -22.21 9.35 14.91
N THR A 46 -22.00 9.85 16.11
CA THR A 46 -21.62 11.25 16.37
C THR A 46 -20.25 11.60 15.77
N TYR A 47 -19.30 10.69 15.86
CA TYR A 47 -17.95 10.87 15.32
C TYR A 47 -17.81 10.23 13.94
N GLY A 48 -18.34 9.03 13.76
CA GLY A 48 -18.45 8.35 12.48
C GLY A 48 -17.14 7.73 11.96
N LEU A 49 -16.18 7.41 12.84
CA LEU A 49 -14.99 6.66 12.45
C LEU A 49 -15.38 5.27 11.94
N ILE A 50 -14.99 4.95 10.72
CA ILE A 50 -14.98 3.57 10.24
C ILE A 50 -13.56 3.04 10.45
N GLN A 51 -13.39 2.21 11.48
CA GLN A 51 -12.10 1.63 11.81
C GLN A 51 -11.70 0.59 10.77
N GLU A 52 -10.50 0.73 10.20
CA GLU A 52 -9.92 -0.23 9.25
C GLU A 52 -8.91 -1.14 9.95
N LEU A 53 -8.02 -0.56 10.75
CA LEU A 53 -6.97 -1.26 11.47
C LEU A 53 -6.79 -0.66 12.87
N SER A 54 -6.44 -1.51 13.82
CA SER A 54 -6.21 -1.15 15.21
C SER A 54 -4.94 -1.81 15.73
N ASP A 55 -4.12 -1.02 16.41
CA ASP A 55 -2.90 -1.48 17.08
C ASP A 55 -2.88 -0.94 18.51
N PRO A 56 -3.50 -1.65 19.46
CA PRO A 56 -3.53 -1.24 20.86
C PRO A 56 -2.16 -1.15 21.50
N ALA A 57 -1.20 -1.99 21.08
CA ALA A 57 0.16 -2.01 21.65
C ALA A 57 0.92 -0.71 21.37
N ASN A 58 0.69 -0.10 20.20
CA ASN A 58 1.29 1.17 19.80
C ASN A 58 0.34 2.36 19.91
N ASN A 59 -0.87 2.17 20.47
CA ASN A 59 -1.88 3.19 20.62
C ASN A 59 -2.30 3.85 19.30
N LEU A 60 -2.41 3.08 18.21
CA LEU A 60 -2.73 3.57 16.86
C LEU A 60 -4.06 3.00 16.36
N ILE A 61 -4.87 3.87 15.74
CA ILE A 61 -6.11 3.54 15.05
C ILE A 61 -6.02 4.13 13.65
N ASN A 62 -6.16 3.30 12.61
CA ASN A 62 -6.32 3.75 11.24
C ASN A 62 -7.75 3.51 10.79
N GLY A 63 -8.29 4.45 10.02
CA GLY A 63 -9.64 4.33 9.50
C GLY A 63 -10.05 5.54 8.66
N THR A 64 -11.29 5.55 8.19
CA THR A 64 -11.90 6.70 7.52
C THR A 64 -12.71 7.52 8.51
N PHE A 65 -12.56 8.83 8.45
CA PHE A 65 -13.24 9.78 9.34
C PHE A 65 -13.97 10.86 8.54
N PRO A 66 -15.23 11.19 8.85
CA PRO A 66 -15.98 12.22 8.14
C PRO A 66 -15.27 13.57 8.21
N ILE A 67 -15.07 14.21 7.05
CA ILE A 67 -14.32 15.47 6.95
C ILE A 67 -14.96 16.56 7.79
N LEU A 68 -16.30 16.63 7.79
CA LEU A 68 -17.04 17.64 8.56
C LEU A 68 -16.96 17.43 10.08
N ASN A 69 -16.57 16.25 10.53
CA ASN A 69 -16.40 15.94 11.96
C ASN A 69 -14.94 16.10 12.44
N LEU A 70 -13.99 16.45 11.56
CA LEU A 70 -12.56 16.53 11.93
C LEU A 70 -12.29 17.44 13.13
N LEU A 71 -13.00 18.59 13.23
CA LEU A 71 -12.79 19.52 14.35
C LEU A 71 -13.24 18.96 15.69
N SER A 72 -14.16 17.99 15.72
CA SER A 72 -14.61 17.35 16.96
C SER A 72 -13.49 16.58 17.66
N LEU A 73 -12.48 16.13 16.93
CA LEU A 73 -11.32 15.44 17.51
C LEU A 73 -10.52 16.36 18.47
N ASN A 74 -10.54 17.67 18.27
CA ASN A 74 -9.88 18.63 19.13
C ASN A 74 -10.54 18.71 20.54
N GLN A 75 -11.77 18.20 20.68
CA GLN A 75 -12.48 18.18 21.95
C GLN A 75 -12.12 16.97 22.82
N LEU A 76 -11.20 16.11 22.35
CA LEU A 76 -10.84 14.85 23.00
C LEU A 76 -9.37 14.80 23.50
N PRO A 77 -8.86 15.87 24.18
CA PRO A 77 -7.45 15.93 24.57
C PRO A 77 -7.10 14.90 25.68
N THR A 78 -8.09 14.32 26.34
CA THR A 78 -7.90 13.27 27.34
C THR A 78 -7.71 11.88 26.71
N LEU A 79 -8.26 11.66 25.53
CA LEU A 79 -8.22 10.37 24.82
C LEU A 79 -7.16 10.34 23.72
N LEU A 80 -6.96 11.47 23.02
CA LEU A 80 -6.14 11.54 21.84
C LEU A 80 -4.85 12.32 22.05
N VAL A 81 -3.76 11.87 21.42
CA VAL A 81 -2.50 12.59 21.28
C VAL A 81 -2.49 13.37 19.99
N SER A 82 -2.91 12.73 18.89
CA SER A 82 -2.95 13.36 17.56
C SER A 82 -3.86 12.60 16.62
N ALA A 83 -4.37 13.30 15.62
CA ALA A 83 -4.99 12.71 14.43
C ALA A 83 -4.34 13.33 13.21
N ARG A 84 -3.88 12.50 12.28
CA ARG A 84 -3.19 12.93 11.06
C ARG A 84 -3.83 12.25 9.85
N PRO A 85 -3.89 12.92 8.70
CA PRO A 85 -4.30 12.25 7.49
C PRO A 85 -3.27 11.18 7.10
N ILE A 86 -3.75 10.09 6.51
CA ILE A 86 -2.90 9.16 5.79
C ILE A 86 -2.77 9.75 4.38
N TYR A 87 -1.57 10.21 4.05
CA TYR A 87 -1.31 10.85 2.76
C TYR A 87 -1.30 9.81 1.63
N ALA A 88 -1.71 10.26 0.44
CA ALA A 88 -1.51 9.48 -0.77
C ALA A 88 -0.01 9.41 -1.05
N PRO A 89 0.57 8.22 -1.24
CA PRO A 89 1.98 8.12 -1.56
C PRO A 89 2.24 8.58 -2.99
N LEU A 90 3.40 9.16 -3.21
CA LEU A 90 3.91 9.47 -4.55
C LEU A 90 4.68 8.25 -5.07
N THR A 91 4.35 7.84 -6.29
CA THR A 91 5.01 6.73 -6.98
C THR A 91 5.51 7.21 -8.34
N ASN A 92 6.61 6.62 -8.80
CA ASN A 92 7.26 6.95 -10.06
C ASN A 92 7.50 5.68 -10.87
N ALA A 93 6.44 5.08 -11.43
CA ALA A 93 6.56 3.97 -12.36
C ALA A 93 6.81 4.49 -13.77
N GLY A 94 7.85 3.98 -14.43
CA GLY A 94 8.14 4.25 -15.83
C GLY A 94 7.48 3.22 -16.76
N LEU A 95 7.33 3.59 -18.04
CA LEU A 95 6.83 2.69 -19.11
C LEU A 95 7.96 1.93 -19.82
N ILE A 96 9.16 1.94 -19.27
CA ILE A 96 10.36 1.40 -19.93
C ILE A 96 10.71 0.05 -19.34
N THR A 97 10.93 -0.95 -20.19
CA THR A 97 11.47 -2.27 -19.82
C THR A 97 12.82 -2.10 -19.11
N SER A 98 12.96 -2.71 -17.93
CA SER A 98 14.20 -2.65 -17.16
C SER A 98 15.35 -3.33 -17.90
N GLN A 99 16.52 -2.69 -17.88
CA GLN A 99 17.79 -3.30 -18.29
C GLN A 99 18.69 -3.58 -17.07
N GLY A 100 18.08 -3.76 -15.89
CA GLY A 100 18.76 -3.93 -14.60
C GLY A 100 19.75 -5.09 -14.62
N ASP A 101 19.37 -6.22 -15.20
CA ASP A 101 20.25 -7.39 -15.34
C ASP A 101 21.55 -7.09 -16.09
N SER A 102 21.42 -6.37 -17.22
CA SER A 102 22.59 -5.96 -18.03
C SER A 102 23.43 -4.90 -17.31
N ALA A 103 22.81 -3.90 -16.69
CA ALA A 103 23.49 -2.82 -16.00
C ALA A 103 24.25 -3.31 -14.76
N LEU A 104 23.65 -4.20 -13.98
CA LEU A 104 24.24 -4.83 -12.80
C LEU A 104 25.18 -6.00 -13.15
N ARG A 105 25.13 -6.48 -14.41
CA ARG A 105 25.84 -7.68 -14.87
C ARG A 105 25.47 -8.95 -14.07
N SER A 106 24.26 -9.03 -13.56
CA SER A 106 23.79 -10.17 -12.76
C SER A 106 23.77 -11.46 -13.57
N PHE A 107 23.54 -11.40 -14.89
CA PHE A 107 23.68 -12.56 -15.80
C PHE A 107 25.08 -13.22 -15.71
N ARG A 108 26.15 -12.42 -15.46
CA ARG A 108 27.50 -12.97 -15.28
C ARG A 108 27.62 -13.70 -13.95
N ALA A 109 27.04 -13.14 -12.88
CA ALA A 109 27.03 -13.81 -11.57
C ALA A 109 26.29 -15.16 -11.66
N ARG A 110 25.14 -15.18 -12.34
CA ARG A 110 24.37 -16.41 -12.59
C ARG A 110 25.18 -17.43 -13.39
N GLY A 111 25.82 -16.99 -14.47
CA GLY A 111 26.61 -17.88 -15.34
C GLY A 111 27.90 -18.42 -14.68
N VAL A 112 28.58 -17.61 -13.86
CA VAL A 112 29.86 -17.99 -13.22
C VAL A 112 29.66 -18.81 -11.95
N PHE A 113 28.65 -18.43 -11.14
CA PHE A 113 28.45 -19.03 -9.82
C PHE A 113 27.28 -20.00 -9.76
N GLY A 114 26.48 -20.12 -10.82
CA GLY A 114 25.29 -20.98 -10.86
C GLY A 114 24.19 -20.56 -9.89
N VAL A 115 24.10 -19.28 -9.55
CA VAL A 115 23.12 -18.73 -8.61
C VAL A 115 22.08 -17.89 -9.35
N ASP A 116 20.80 -18.17 -9.16
CA ASP A 116 19.70 -17.51 -9.84
C ASP A 116 18.57 -17.02 -8.90
N GLY A 117 18.77 -17.16 -7.59
CA GLY A 117 17.77 -16.87 -6.57
C GLY A 117 16.92 -18.08 -6.14
N THR A 118 17.14 -19.25 -6.71
CA THR A 118 16.45 -20.48 -6.27
C THR A 118 16.57 -20.69 -4.76
N GLY A 119 15.46 -20.94 -4.07
CA GLY A 119 15.39 -21.11 -2.62
C GLY A 119 15.31 -19.80 -1.83
N VAL A 120 15.29 -18.66 -2.51
CA VAL A 120 15.09 -17.33 -1.88
C VAL A 120 13.68 -16.84 -2.15
N LYS A 121 13.04 -16.23 -1.15
CA LYS A 121 11.79 -15.49 -1.33
C LYS A 121 12.06 -13.99 -1.17
N VAL A 122 11.62 -13.21 -2.15
CA VAL A 122 11.72 -11.74 -2.13
C VAL A 122 10.33 -11.14 -2.02
N GLY A 123 10.10 -10.37 -0.94
CA GLY A 123 8.87 -9.60 -0.73
C GLY A 123 9.06 -8.14 -1.15
N VAL A 124 8.07 -7.58 -1.86
CA VAL A 124 8.01 -6.17 -2.23
C VAL A 124 6.83 -5.52 -1.54
N LEU A 125 7.09 -4.40 -0.85
CA LEU A 125 6.07 -3.49 -0.33
C LEU A 125 6.13 -2.19 -1.14
N SER A 126 5.07 -1.89 -1.89
CA SER A 126 4.95 -0.67 -2.70
C SER A 126 3.48 -0.25 -2.82
N ASP A 127 3.12 0.52 -3.85
CA ASP A 127 1.76 1.04 -4.03
C ASP A 127 0.75 -0.06 -4.40
N SER A 128 0.98 -0.74 -5.52
CA SER A 128 0.07 -1.74 -6.08
C SER A 128 0.78 -2.72 -7.00
N TYR A 129 0.07 -3.80 -7.32
CA TYR A 129 0.57 -4.85 -8.20
C TYR A 129 -0.19 -4.92 -9.53
N ASN A 130 -1.53 -4.89 -9.49
CA ASN A 130 -2.34 -5.06 -10.70
C ASN A 130 -3.68 -4.31 -10.59
N THR A 131 -3.60 -3.03 -10.26
CA THR A 131 -4.77 -2.15 -10.12
C THR A 131 -5.10 -1.38 -11.40
N ILE A 132 -4.16 -1.32 -12.36
CA ILE A 132 -4.37 -0.72 -13.68
C ILE A 132 -5.34 -1.59 -14.49
N ILE A 133 -6.30 -0.95 -15.16
CA ILE A 133 -7.31 -1.65 -15.96
C ILE A 133 -6.64 -2.41 -17.11
N GLY A 134 -7.16 -3.61 -17.42
CA GLY A 134 -6.67 -4.45 -18.51
C GLY A 134 -5.82 -5.64 -18.09
N ASN A 135 -5.58 -5.82 -16.80
CA ASN A 135 -4.81 -6.92 -16.23
C ASN A 135 -3.37 -7.03 -16.79
N PRO A 136 -2.58 -5.93 -16.74
CA PRO A 136 -1.24 -5.92 -17.30
C PRO A 136 -0.27 -6.92 -16.65
N ALA A 137 -0.55 -7.40 -15.43
CA ALA A 137 0.25 -8.46 -14.82
C ALA A 137 0.20 -9.77 -15.60
N ALA A 138 -0.95 -10.11 -16.21
CA ALA A 138 -1.04 -11.28 -17.06
C ALA A 138 -0.20 -11.14 -18.34
N ASP A 139 -0.17 -9.94 -18.92
CA ASP A 139 0.66 -9.63 -20.09
C ASP A 139 2.16 -9.75 -19.76
N ASP A 140 2.57 -9.27 -18.58
CA ASP A 140 3.96 -9.36 -18.10
C ASP A 140 4.39 -10.82 -17.90
N VAL A 141 3.50 -11.68 -17.37
CA VAL A 141 3.79 -13.12 -17.27
C VAL A 141 3.90 -13.77 -18.65
N GLN A 142 3.05 -13.39 -19.62
CA GLN A 142 3.15 -13.92 -21.00
C GLN A 142 4.43 -13.50 -21.70
N ARG A 143 4.93 -12.29 -21.41
CA ARG A 143 6.20 -11.77 -21.95
C ARG A 143 7.42 -12.28 -21.20
N LYS A 144 7.23 -13.04 -20.12
CA LYS A 144 8.25 -13.56 -19.21
C LYS A 144 8.94 -12.49 -18.36
N ASP A 145 8.34 -11.31 -18.25
CA ASP A 145 8.81 -10.23 -17.37
C ASP A 145 8.47 -10.53 -15.89
N LEU A 146 7.52 -11.44 -15.67
CA LEU A 146 7.14 -11.96 -14.35
C LEU A 146 7.02 -13.48 -14.34
N PRO A 147 7.24 -14.14 -13.19
CA PRO A 147 6.97 -15.55 -13.03
C PRO A 147 5.45 -15.81 -12.96
N GLY A 148 5.02 -16.97 -13.46
CA GLY A 148 3.61 -17.38 -13.42
C GLY A 148 3.29 -18.48 -14.40
N THR A 149 2.05 -18.95 -14.39
CA THR A 149 1.62 -20.14 -15.17
C THR A 149 1.79 -20.02 -16.68
N ALA A 150 1.80 -18.81 -17.22
CA ALA A 150 2.08 -18.55 -18.63
C ALA A 150 3.58 -18.35 -18.95
N ASN A 151 4.45 -18.37 -17.93
CA ASN A 151 5.90 -18.37 -18.08
C ASN A 151 6.43 -19.79 -17.80
N PRO A 152 6.70 -20.62 -18.81
CA PRO A 152 7.11 -22.01 -18.61
C PRO A 152 8.48 -22.17 -17.94
N ASP A 153 9.33 -21.16 -18.02
CA ASP A 153 10.67 -21.18 -17.41
C ASP A 153 10.59 -20.95 -15.89
N HIS A 154 9.59 -20.15 -15.45
CA HIS A 154 9.35 -19.79 -14.06
C HIS A 154 7.86 -19.83 -13.74
N PRO A 155 7.25 -21.03 -13.56
CA PRO A 155 5.80 -21.19 -13.50
C PRO A 155 5.15 -20.81 -12.16
N THR A 156 5.92 -20.56 -11.11
CA THR A 156 5.40 -20.20 -9.79
C THR A 156 4.95 -18.73 -9.79
N PRO A 157 3.65 -18.43 -9.65
CA PRO A 157 3.17 -17.05 -9.69
C PRO A 157 3.66 -16.19 -8.52
N VAL A 158 3.69 -14.88 -8.73
CA VAL A 158 3.85 -13.91 -7.62
C VAL A 158 2.75 -14.14 -6.58
N GLN A 159 3.14 -14.29 -5.33
CA GLN A 159 2.21 -14.38 -4.20
C GLN A 159 1.71 -12.99 -3.81
N VAL A 160 0.55 -12.57 -4.31
CA VAL A 160 -0.07 -11.30 -3.92
C VAL A 160 -0.78 -11.48 -2.59
N LEU A 161 -0.17 -11.04 -1.48
CA LEU A 161 -0.74 -11.13 -0.14
C LEU A 161 -1.88 -10.13 0.03
N GLN A 162 -1.71 -8.92 -0.50
CA GLN A 162 -2.74 -7.88 -0.56
C GLN A 162 -2.35 -6.84 -1.61
N ASP A 163 -3.23 -6.60 -2.58
CA ASP A 163 -3.10 -5.47 -3.50
C ASP A 163 -3.80 -4.23 -2.92
N PHE A 164 -3.60 -3.07 -3.53
CA PHE A 164 -4.23 -1.83 -3.06
C PHE A 164 -5.74 -1.86 -3.36
N PRO A 165 -6.62 -1.76 -2.33
CA PRO A 165 -8.06 -1.99 -2.51
C PRO A 165 -8.87 -0.73 -2.84
N LEU A 166 -8.24 0.47 -2.83
CA LEU A 166 -8.94 1.75 -2.89
C LEU A 166 -8.78 2.46 -4.25
N GLY A 167 -8.93 1.70 -5.34
CA GLY A 167 -8.86 2.22 -6.71
C GLY A 167 -7.52 1.96 -7.40
N THR A 168 -7.36 2.58 -8.57
CA THR A 168 -6.16 2.40 -9.40
C THR A 168 -4.98 3.17 -8.86
N ARG A 169 -3.79 2.56 -8.92
CA ARG A 169 -2.48 3.14 -8.60
C ARG A 169 -1.54 2.93 -9.80
N SER A 170 -0.25 3.21 -9.60
CA SER A 170 0.73 3.15 -10.69
C SER A 170 1.24 1.74 -11.00
N ASP A 171 0.94 0.74 -10.15
CA ASP A 171 1.51 -0.61 -10.17
C ASP A 171 3.06 -0.60 -10.13
N GLU A 172 3.66 0.36 -9.42
CA GLU A 172 5.12 0.43 -9.21
C GLU A 172 5.64 -0.86 -8.55
N GLY A 173 4.86 -1.46 -7.64
CA GLY A 173 5.25 -2.72 -7.01
C GLY A 173 5.42 -3.86 -8.00
N ARG A 174 4.60 -3.90 -9.06
CA ARG A 174 4.79 -4.85 -10.16
C ARG A 174 6.08 -4.57 -10.92
N ALA A 175 6.37 -3.30 -11.24
CA ALA A 175 7.62 -2.94 -11.91
C ALA A 175 8.85 -3.30 -11.06
N MET A 176 8.80 -3.14 -9.74
CA MET A 176 9.87 -3.58 -8.84
C MET A 176 10.06 -5.09 -8.90
N LEU A 177 8.98 -5.88 -8.94
CA LEU A 177 9.04 -7.33 -9.03
C LEU A 177 9.62 -7.81 -10.38
N GLN A 178 9.35 -7.11 -11.48
CA GLN A 178 9.99 -7.36 -12.79
C GLN A 178 11.51 -7.20 -12.68
N ILE A 179 11.98 -6.12 -12.07
CA ILE A 179 13.43 -5.90 -11.85
C ILE A 179 14.04 -7.01 -11.00
N VAL A 180 13.37 -7.46 -9.96
CA VAL A 180 13.83 -8.58 -9.13
C VAL A 180 13.88 -9.87 -9.95
N HIS A 181 12.86 -10.13 -10.79
CA HIS A 181 12.80 -11.31 -11.64
C HIS A 181 13.92 -11.33 -12.67
N ASP A 182 14.25 -10.19 -13.28
CA ASP A 182 15.38 -10.05 -14.19
C ASP A 182 16.71 -10.43 -13.54
N VAL A 183 16.92 -10.00 -12.30
CA VAL A 183 18.19 -10.21 -11.58
C VAL A 183 18.27 -11.61 -10.97
N ALA A 184 17.19 -12.12 -10.42
CA ALA A 184 17.09 -13.37 -9.69
C ALA A 184 15.85 -14.18 -10.13
N PRO A 185 15.84 -14.71 -11.37
CA PRO A 185 14.65 -15.33 -11.96
C PRO A 185 14.16 -16.58 -11.24
N GLY A 186 15.02 -17.27 -10.49
CA GLY A 186 14.65 -18.44 -9.69
C GLY A 186 14.08 -18.12 -8.32
N ALA A 187 14.03 -16.84 -7.92
CA ALA A 187 13.46 -16.46 -6.62
C ALA A 187 11.93 -16.53 -6.62
N ASP A 188 11.35 -17.00 -5.51
CA ASP A 188 9.91 -16.83 -5.24
C ASP A 188 9.60 -15.37 -4.95
N LEU A 189 8.53 -14.83 -5.54
CA LEU A 189 8.16 -13.44 -5.38
C LEU A 189 6.87 -13.28 -4.59
N ALA A 190 6.84 -12.29 -3.70
CA ALA A 190 5.64 -11.91 -2.97
C ALA A 190 5.43 -10.38 -3.03
N PHE A 191 4.17 -9.97 -3.07
CA PHE A 191 3.77 -8.57 -3.06
C PHE A 191 2.77 -8.28 -1.95
N ARG A 192 2.91 -7.11 -1.34
CA ARG A 192 1.88 -6.51 -0.51
C ARG A 192 1.89 -5.00 -0.67
N THR A 193 0.69 -4.37 -0.74
CA THR A 193 0.64 -2.91 -0.67
C THR A 193 1.13 -2.40 0.69
N GLY A 194 2.01 -1.39 0.66
CA GLY A 194 2.47 -0.68 1.87
C GLY A 194 1.67 0.57 2.18
N PHE A 195 0.56 0.84 1.45
CA PHE A 195 -0.08 2.15 1.40
C PHE A 195 -1.39 2.24 2.18
N LEU A 196 -1.63 1.29 3.08
CA LEU A 196 -2.81 1.28 3.94
C LEU A 196 -2.56 1.89 5.33
N GLY A 197 -1.41 2.53 5.53
CA GLY A 197 -1.04 3.20 6.78
C GLY A 197 -0.01 2.39 7.60
N ALA A 198 0.58 3.05 8.60
CA ALA A 198 1.72 2.49 9.35
C ALA A 198 1.41 1.16 10.06
N VAL A 199 0.19 0.98 10.55
CA VAL A 199 -0.23 -0.26 11.24
C VAL A 199 -0.31 -1.41 10.25
N ASP A 200 -0.83 -1.18 9.05
CA ASP A 200 -0.91 -2.21 8.01
C ASP A 200 0.47 -2.53 7.46
N PHE A 201 1.28 -1.51 7.19
CA PHE A 201 2.66 -1.67 6.74
C PHE A 201 3.48 -2.55 7.68
N ALA A 202 3.33 -2.37 9.00
CA ALA A 202 4.04 -3.16 10.01
C ALA A 202 3.57 -4.63 10.09
N LYS A 203 2.43 -4.97 9.49
CA LYS A 203 1.91 -6.35 9.44
C LYS A 203 2.27 -7.08 8.13
N GLY A 204 2.70 -6.35 7.12
CA GLY A 204 3.13 -6.86 5.81
C GLY A 204 4.53 -7.38 5.83
#